data_f55adbd2d1417c7ed0f9c2330a04e32b
#
_entry.id   f55adbd2d1417c7ed0f9c2330a04e32b
#
_cell.length_a   1.000
_cell.length_b   1.000
_cell.length_c   1.000
_cell.angle_alpha   90.00
_cell.angle_beta   90.00
_cell.angle_gamma   90.00
#
_symmetry.space_group_name_H-M   'P 1'
#
loop_
_entity.id
_entity.type
_entity.pdbx_description
1 polymer ?
#
loop_
_entity_poly.entity_id
_entity_poly.type
_entity_poly.pdbx_seq_one_letter_code
_entity_poly.pdbx_strand_id
1 'polypeptide(L)'
;MARHDSALQGVMLVALLILFPMTIQLLIHQDDSPLWKTVYVEVESEEDDEETEARAESRSREDVARIATFNIKIFGETKMGKADVVSELVNITLRYDMLVVQEIKDLDETVPYDFLDAINAEANETYALVLSERSGQQEDDQGGQEQYAIYYRTARFQADSAWLHNDSELDQFQREPLISNFKLLSNNGTVLEDIVFITVHTKPANAVNETAALHNVVETYKVNSTESDIVLLGDFNADCSYASTYELNQLEIRNPDYLWVVPDSADTTFSENTHCAYDRVVMTSDVDGRFFGRWGVDRNMSDSDVSDHFPVWFDLDISEDVLE
;
A
#
# COMPACT_ATOMS: atom_id res chain seq x y z
N MET A 1 -28.98 -14.92 61.40
CA MET A 1 -27.71 -14.20 61.59
C MET A 1 -26.89 -14.43 60.33
N ALA A 2 -26.96 -13.49 59.48
CA ALA A 2 -26.23 -13.52 58.20
C ALA A 2 -24.93 -12.74 58.36
N ARG A 3 -23.79 -13.33 57.97
CA ARG A 3 -22.54 -12.60 57.82
C ARG A 3 -22.31 -12.37 56.35
N HIS A 4 -22.26 -11.12 55.97
CA HIS A 4 -21.73 -10.63 54.71
C HIS A 4 -20.19 -10.73 54.74
N ASP A 5 -19.62 -11.47 53.82
CA ASP A 5 -18.22 -11.34 53.48
C ASP A 5 -18.12 -10.55 52.17
N SER A 6 -17.68 -9.31 52.31
CA SER A 6 -17.31 -8.45 51.20
C SER A 6 -15.88 -8.78 50.73
N ALA A 7 -15.74 -9.43 49.59
CA ALA A 7 -14.44 -9.59 48.96
C ALA A 7 -14.02 -8.24 48.36
N LEU A 8 -12.96 -7.64 48.89
CA LEU A 8 -12.25 -6.54 48.27
C LEU A 8 -11.55 -7.06 47.03
N GLN A 9 -12.01 -6.66 45.86
CA GLN A 9 -11.24 -6.81 44.63
C GLN A 9 -10.17 -5.70 44.59
N GLY A 10 -8.91 -6.12 44.76
CA GLY A 10 -7.77 -5.23 44.60
C GLY A 10 -7.54 -4.89 43.11
N VAL A 11 -7.70 -3.63 42.77
CA VAL A 11 -7.26 -3.07 41.48
C VAL A 11 -5.76 -2.85 41.60
N MET A 12 -4.97 -3.62 40.91
CA MET A 12 -3.53 -3.40 40.80
C MET A 12 -3.28 -2.34 39.71
N LEU A 13 -3.11 -1.09 40.15
CA LEU A 13 -2.72 0.01 39.28
C LEU A 13 -1.20 -0.02 39.11
N VAL A 14 -0.69 -0.43 37.97
CA VAL A 14 0.72 -0.24 37.61
C VAL A 14 0.83 1.11 36.94
N ALA A 15 1.22 2.13 37.69
CA ALA A 15 1.55 3.44 37.12
C ALA A 15 3.02 3.44 36.69
N LEU A 16 3.28 3.45 35.39
CA LEU A 16 4.58 3.84 34.84
C LEU A 16 4.56 5.37 34.69
N LEU A 17 5.28 6.06 35.58
CA LEU A 17 5.49 7.51 35.50
C LEU A 17 6.58 7.79 34.45
N ILE A 18 6.18 8.16 33.25
CA ILE A 18 7.02 8.90 32.30
C ILE A 18 6.50 10.35 32.32
N LEU A 19 7.40 11.31 32.54
CA LEU A 19 7.11 12.73 32.73
C LEU A 19 6.77 13.42 31.40
N PHE A 20 5.53 13.32 30.93
CA PHE A 20 4.91 14.19 29.93
C PHE A 20 3.42 14.33 30.22
N PRO A 21 2.76 15.43 29.84
CA PRO A 21 1.34 15.61 30.08
C PRO A 21 0.52 14.70 29.14
N MET A 22 0.04 13.58 29.67
CA MET A 22 -0.84 12.64 28.97
C MET A 22 -2.26 12.76 29.49
N THR A 23 -3.22 12.98 28.58
CA THR A 23 -4.64 12.79 28.89
C THR A 23 -5.02 11.32 28.63
N ILE A 24 -5.38 10.61 29.69
CA ILE A 24 -5.88 9.22 29.60
C ILE A 24 -7.41 9.26 29.53
N GLN A 25 -7.99 8.90 28.37
CA GLN A 25 -9.42 8.60 28.28
C GLN A 25 -9.67 7.12 28.59
N LEU A 26 -10.43 6.86 29.65
CA LEU A 26 -10.81 5.51 30.04
C LEU A 26 -12.19 5.18 29.45
N LEU A 27 -12.24 4.40 28.38
CA LEU A 27 -13.49 3.82 27.87
C LEU A 27 -13.74 2.48 28.56
N ILE A 28 -14.72 2.44 29.48
CA ILE A 28 -15.16 1.20 30.10
C ILE A 28 -16.36 0.66 29.33
N HIS A 29 -16.13 -0.38 28.53
CA HIS A 29 -17.23 -1.21 28.01
C HIS A 29 -17.58 -2.28 29.05
N GLN A 30 -18.82 -2.33 29.43
CA GLN A 30 -19.33 -3.33 30.39
C GLN A 30 -19.88 -4.52 29.57
N ASP A 31 -19.16 -5.63 29.55
CA ASP A 31 -19.63 -6.92 29.07
C ASP A 31 -19.71 -7.91 30.23
N ASP A 32 -20.80 -8.68 30.29
CA ASP A 32 -21.21 -9.48 31.43
C ASP A 32 -20.56 -10.87 31.54
N SER A 33 -19.38 -11.09 30.96
CA SER A 33 -18.68 -12.36 31.11
C SER A 33 -17.59 -12.29 32.22
N PRO A 34 -17.54 -13.26 33.16
CA PRO A 34 -16.57 -13.23 34.23
C PRO A 34 -15.23 -13.79 33.74
N LEU A 35 -14.19 -13.04 33.96
CA LEU A 35 -12.83 -13.49 34.28
C LEU A 35 -11.65 -12.85 33.53
N TRP A 36 -11.73 -11.96 32.60
CA TRP A 36 -10.53 -11.16 32.19
C TRP A 36 -10.97 -9.95 31.39
N LYS A 37 -10.82 -8.75 31.97
CA LYS A 37 -10.95 -7.49 31.18
C LYS A 37 -9.59 -7.10 30.69
N THR A 38 -9.40 -7.13 29.37
CA THR A 38 -8.27 -6.49 28.72
C THR A 38 -8.63 -5.01 28.53
N VAL A 39 -7.85 -4.13 29.13
CA VAL A 39 -7.98 -2.67 28.95
C VAL A 39 -6.98 -2.28 27.88
N TYR A 40 -7.45 -1.90 26.71
CA TYR A 40 -6.62 -1.26 25.71
C TYR A 40 -6.44 0.21 26.09
N VAL A 41 -5.20 0.64 26.22
CA VAL A 41 -4.84 2.05 26.38
C VAL A 41 -4.31 2.50 25.02
N GLU A 42 -5.12 3.24 24.31
CA GLU A 42 -4.65 3.98 23.15
C GLU A 42 -3.84 5.17 23.67
N VAL A 43 -2.56 5.21 23.37
CA VAL A 43 -1.67 6.31 23.72
C VAL A 43 -1.57 7.18 22.48
N GLU A 44 -2.40 8.21 22.43
CA GLU A 44 -2.23 9.28 21.42
C GLU A 44 -1.07 10.17 21.88
N SER A 45 -0.04 10.29 21.06
CA SER A 45 1.02 11.30 21.21
C SER A 45 0.57 12.56 20.48
N GLU A 46 -0.10 13.48 21.17
CA GLU A 46 -0.66 14.72 20.59
C GLU A 46 0.41 15.63 19.92
N GLU A 47 1.69 15.49 20.24
CA GLU A 47 2.76 16.34 19.68
C GLU A 47 3.22 15.87 18.28
N ASP A 48 3.28 14.55 18.02
CA ASP A 48 3.71 14.01 16.72
C ASP A 48 2.61 14.19 15.65
N ASP A 49 1.34 14.14 16.03
CA ASP A 49 0.20 14.32 15.13
C ASP A 49 0.05 15.76 14.63
N GLU A 50 0.22 16.77 15.50
CA GLU A 50 0.12 18.19 15.10
C GLU A 50 1.24 18.60 14.13
N GLU A 51 2.47 18.11 14.31
CA GLU A 51 3.59 18.42 13.43
C GLU A 51 3.41 17.73 12.06
N THR A 52 2.96 16.49 12.05
CA THR A 52 2.66 15.71 10.84
C THR A 52 1.50 16.32 10.06
N GLU A 53 0.40 16.69 10.73
CA GLU A 53 -0.73 17.38 10.11
C GLU A 53 -0.32 18.75 9.53
N ALA A 54 0.44 19.55 10.27
CA ALA A 54 0.94 20.86 9.82
C ALA A 54 1.86 20.71 8.60
N ARG A 55 2.70 19.67 8.57
CA ARG A 55 3.55 19.35 7.42
C ARG A 55 2.73 18.91 6.22
N ALA A 56 1.70 18.07 6.43
CA ALA A 56 0.78 17.63 5.37
C ALA A 56 0.03 18.81 4.72
N GLU A 57 -0.42 19.78 5.52
CA GLU A 57 -1.10 20.99 5.03
C GLU A 57 -0.16 21.96 4.30
N SER A 58 1.13 22.02 4.68
CA SER A 58 2.09 22.97 4.14
C SER A 58 2.65 22.59 2.76
N ARG A 59 2.58 21.30 2.36
CA ARG A 59 3.16 20.82 1.09
C ARG A 59 2.19 20.99 -0.07
N SER A 60 2.65 21.70 -1.12
CA SER A 60 1.91 21.82 -2.38
C SER A 60 2.04 20.53 -3.22
N ARG A 61 1.26 20.42 -4.31
CA ARG A 61 1.40 19.30 -5.25
C ARG A 61 2.76 19.26 -5.94
N GLU A 62 3.44 20.40 -6.05
CA GLU A 62 4.76 20.53 -6.69
C GLU A 62 5.91 20.11 -5.77
N ASP A 63 5.67 20.06 -4.45
CA ASP A 63 6.66 19.67 -3.44
C ASP A 63 6.66 18.18 -3.13
N VAL A 64 5.85 17.40 -3.83
CA VAL A 64 5.67 15.96 -3.57
C VAL A 64 5.74 15.14 -4.84
N ALA A 65 6.19 13.90 -4.68
CA ALA A 65 5.96 12.81 -5.63
C ALA A 65 4.71 12.05 -5.18
N ARG A 66 3.68 12.00 -6.04
CA ARG A 66 2.47 11.25 -5.79
C ARG A 66 2.52 9.89 -6.47
N ILE A 67 2.46 8.86 -5.67
CA ILE A 67 2.50 7.45 -6.10
C ILE A 67 1.11 6.84 -5.90
N ALA A 68 0.64 6.04 -6.84
CA ALA A 68 -0.60 5.29 -6.70
C ALA A 68 -0.43 3.83 -7.09
N THR A 69 -1.24 2.97 -6.47
CA THR A 69 -1.47 1.59 -6.90
C THR A 69 -2.90 1.45 -7.42
N PHE A 70 -3.08 0.66 -8.48
CA PHE A 70 -4.37 0.49 -9.12
C PHE A 70 -4.51 -0.87 -9.79
N ASN A 71 -5.40 -1.71 -9.28
CA ASN A 71 -5.86 -2.89 -10.00
C ASN A 71 -6.83 -2.43 -11.10
N ILE A 72 -6.42 -2.57 -12.37
CA ILE A 72 -7.21 -2.11 -13.55
C ILE A 72 -8.19 -3.19 -14.03
N LYS A 73 -8.38 -4.28 -13.35
CA LYS A 73 -9.30 -5.37 -13.70
C LYS A 73 -9.17 -5.83 -15.16
N ILE A 74 -8.40 -6.87 -15.38
CA ILE A 74 -8.24 -7.53 -16.69
C ILE A 74 -7.89 -6.52 -17.80
N PHE A 75 -6.69 -5.91 -17.68
CA PHE A 75 -6.19 -4.98 -18.68
C PHE A 75 -5.48 -5.70 -19.82
N GLY A 76 -6.18 -5.90 -20.91
CA GLY A 76 -5.70 -6.51 -22.14
C GLY A 76 -6.32 -5.83 -23.37
N GLU A 77 -6.12 -6.40 -24.57
CA GLU A 77 -6.57 -5.85 -25.84
C GLU A 77 -8.03 -5.38 -25.86
N THR A 78 -8.94 -6.17 -25.23
CA THR A 78 -10.37 -5.82 -25.22
C THR A 78 -10.64 -4.50 -24.50
N LYS A 79 -9.95 -4.24 -23.39
CA LYS A 79 -10.08 -2.99 -22.64
C LYS A 79 -9.35 -1.86 -23.35
N MET A 80 -8.14 -2.12 -23.86
CA MET A 80 -7.36 -1.16 -24.64
C MET A 80 -8.10 -0.73 -25.94
N GLY A 81 -8.95 -1.60 -26.50
CA GLY A 81 -9.82 -1.26 -27.64
C GLY A 81 -11.00 -0.33 -27.34
N LYS A 82 -11.29 -0.02 -26.06
CA LYS A 82 -12.37 0.90 -25.64
C LYS A 82 -11.80 2.30 -25.44
N ALA A 83 -11.97 3.18 -26.44
CA ALA A 83 -11.34 4.51 -26.47
C ALA A 83 -11.73 5.41 -25.28
N ASP A 84 -12.98 5.32 -24.80
CA ASP A 84 -13.50 6.04 -23.63
C ASP A 84 -12.85 5.57 -22.33
N VAL A 85 -12.73 4.25 -22.15
CA VAL A 85 -12.03 3.64 -21.00
C VAL A 85 -10.55 4.01 -21.00
N VAL A 86 -9.88 3.91 -22.16
CA VAL A 86 -8.46 4.28 -22.28
C VAL A 86 -8.25 5.76 -21.98
N SER A 87 -9.12 6.64 -22.49
CA SER A 87 -9.06 8.08 -22.19
C SER A 87 -9.21 8.35 -20.69
N GLU A 88 -10.10 7.64 -20.01
CA GLU A 88 -10.26 7.77 -18.56
C GLU A 88 -9.04 7.23 -17.80
N LEU A 89 -8.51 6.07 -18.18
CA LEU A 89 -7.29 5.50 -17.61
C LEU A 89 -6.08 6.42 -17.77
N VAL A 90 -5.92 7.05 -18.94
CA VAL A 90 -4.88 8.07 -19.17
C VAL A 90 -5.08 9.26 -18.23
N ASN A 91 -6.30 9.80 -18.14
CA ASN A 91 -6.61 10.90 -17.23
C ASN A 91 -6.37 10.56 -15.75
N ILE A 92 -6.62 9.31 -15.34
CA ILE A 92 -6.29 8.81 -14.01
C ILE A 92 -4.76 8.81 -13.83
N THR A 93 -4.03 8.21 -14.78
CA THR A 93 -2.56 8.10 -14.71
C THR A 93 -1.89 9.46 -14.59
N LEU A 94 -2.36 10.46 -15.34
CA LEU A 94 -1.77 11.81 -15.33
C LEU A 94 -1.89 12.57 -14.00
N ARG A 95 -2.68 12.08 -13.05
CA ARG A 95 -2.78 12.64 -11.68
C ARG A 95 -1.58 12.28 -10.82
N TYR A 96 -0.80 11.25 -11.22
CA TYR A 96 0.27 10.65 -10.43
C TYR A 96 1.64 10.83 -11.07
N ASP A 97 2.68 10.83 -10.25
CA ASP A 97 4.06 10.78 -10.71
C ASP A 97 4.52 9.34 -10.95
N MET A 98 3.84 8.39 -10.29
CA MET A 98 3.99 6.95 -10.50
C MET A 98 2.63 6.27 -10.33
N LEU A 99 2.26 5.41 -11.28
CA LEU A 99 1.10 4.52 -11.18
C LEU A 99 1.57 3.07 -11.31
N VAL A 100 1.31 2.29 -10.26
CA VAL A 100 1.62 0.86 -10.18
C VAL A 100 0.36 0.07 -10.49
N VAL A 101 0.38 -0.72 -11.55
CA VAL A 101 -0.80 -1.38 -12.13
C VAL A 101 -0.73 -2.88 -11.93
N GLN A 102 -1.85 -3.48 -11.53
CA GLN A 102 -2.08 -4.92 -11.43
C GLN A 102 -3.11 -5.38 -12.47
N GLU A 103 -3.18 -6.68 -12.67
CA GLU A 103 -4.08 -7.38 -13.62
C GLU A 103 -3.84 -7.05 -15.10
N ILE A 104 -2.60 -6.87 -15.52
CA ILE A 104 -2.30 -6.84 -16.95
C ILE A 104 -2.36 -8.26 -17.50
N LYS A 105 -3.31 -8.50 -18.39
CA LYS A 105 -3.60 -9.80 -19.01
C LYS A 105 -3.53 -9.70 -20.52
N ASP A 106 -2.32 -9.55 -21.02
CA ASP A 106 -2.02 -9.40 -22.44
C ASP A 106 -0.97 -10.44 -22.87
N LEU A 107 -1.31 -11.33 -23.83
CA LEU A 107 -0.47 -12.45 -24.19
C LEU A 107 0.70 -12.07 -25.09
N ASP A 108 0.54 -11.08 -25.92
CA ASP A 108 1.56 -10.58 -26.84
C ASP A 108 2.29 -9.33 -26.31
N GLU A 109 1.95 -8.93 -25.09
CA GLU A 109 2.63 -7.90 -24.31
C GLU A 109 2.69 -6.52 -25.00
N THR A 110 1.73 -6.23 -25.88
CA THR A 110 1.67 -4.95 -26.62
C THR A 110 0.93 -3.88 -25.83
N VAL A 111 -0.14 -4.25 -25.10
CA VAL A 111 -1.03 -3.34 -24.35
C VAL A 111 -0.29 -2.44 -23.37
N PRO A 112 0.70 -2.90 -22.58
CA PRO A 112 1.42 -2.01 -21.67
C PRO A 112 2.18 -0.90 -22.40
N TYR A 113 2.72 -1.16 -23.59
CA TYR A 113 3.44 -0.18 -24.39
C TYR A 113 2.49 0.75 -25.15
N ASP A 114 1.40 0.22 -25.72
CA ASP A 114 0.35 1.02 -26.36
C ASP A 114 -0.29 1.99 -25.35
N PHE A 115 -0.44 1.56 -24.09
CA PHE A 115 -0.94 2.43 -23.04
C PHE A 115 0.09 3.49 -22.64
N LEU A 116 1.39 3.15 -22.57
CA LEU A 116 2.45 4.14 -22.37
C LEU A 116 2.45 5.20 -23.48
N ASP A 117 2.27 4.79 -24.74
CA ASP A 117 2.19 5.71 -25.87
C ASP A 117 0.96 6.63 -25.73
N ALA A 118 -0.19 6.08 -25.32
CA ALA A 118 -1.40 6.88 -25.05
C ALA A 118 -1.20 7.89 -23.91
N ILE A 119 -0.53 7.49 -22.82
CA ILE A 119 -0.16 8.40 -21.71
C ILE A 119 0.73 9.53 -22.24
N ASN A 120 1.80 9.20 -22.94
CA ASN A 120 2.77 10.18 -23.44
C ASN A 120 2.21 11.09 -24.54
N ALA A 121 1.14 10.68 -25.22
CA ALA A 121 0.45 11.53 -26.20
C ALA A 121 -0.30 12.70 -25.52
N GLU A 122 -0.77 12.53 -24.28
CA GLU A 122 -1.53 13.52 -23.52
C GLU A 122 -0.71 14.20 -22.40
N ALA A 123 0.42 13.60 -22.02
CA ALA A 123 1.25 14.08 -20.90
C ALA A 123 2.07 15.31 -21.30
N ASN A 124 2.25 16.25 -20.35
CA ASN A 124 3.19 17.37 -20.48
C ASN A 124 4.65 16.96 -20.17
N GLU A 125 4.85 15.85 -19.48
CA GLU A 125 6.14 15.31 -19.06
C GLU A 125 6.24 13.85 -19.50
N THR A 126 7.47 13.37 -19.72
CA THR A 126 7.69 12.00 -20.22
C THR A 126 7.45 10.98 -19.12
N TYR A 127 6.61 9.99 -19.43
CA TYR A 127 6.49 8.76 -18.66
C TYR A 127 7.35 7.66 -19.27
N ALA A 128 7.85 6.79 -18.39
CA ALA A 128 8.51 5.54 -18.76
C ALA A 128 7.79 4.36 -18.09
N LEU A 129 8.15 3.15 -18.47
CA LEU A 129 7.52 1.91 -18.05
C LEU A 129 8.57 0.95 -17.49
N VAL A 130 8.27 0.37 -16.32
CA VAL A 130 8.82 -0.91 -15.87
C VAL A 130 7.70 -1.95 -15.99
N LEU A 131 7.95 -3.03 -16.73
CA LEU A 131 7.02 -4.14 -16.93
C LEU A 131 7.65 -5.41 -16.36
N SER A 132 6.91 -6.17 -15.55
CA SER A 132 7.35 -7.47 -15.07
C SER A 132 7.31 -8.52 -16.17
N GLU A 133 8.00 -9.64 -15.97
CA GLU A 133 7.67 -10.88 -16.65
C GLU A 133 6.24 -11.33 -16.26
N ARG A 134 5.68 -12.25 -17.03
CA ARG A 134 4.37 -12.84 -16.71
C ARG A 134 4.51 -13.79 -15.52
N SER A 135 3.59 -13.68 -14.57
CA SER A 135 3.60 -14.42 -13.32
C SER A 135 2.25 -15.07 -13.06
N GLY A 136 2.26 -16.27 -12.48
CA GLY A 136 1.09 -17.05 -12.10
C GLY A 136 1.41 -18.55 -12.03
N GLN A 137 0.95 -19.25 -11.00
CA GLN A 137 1.29 -20.66 -10.68
C GLN A 137 0.94 -21.69 -11.77
N GLN A 138 0.25 -21.32 -12.81
CA GLN A 138 -0.13 -22.26 -13.86
C GLN A 138 0.68 -21.95 -15.14
N GLU A 139 1.88 -22.49 -15.23
CA GLU A 139 2.74 -22.33 -16.41
C GLU A 139 2.04 -22.77 -17.71
N ASP A 140 1.14 -23.75 -17.62
CA ASP A 140 0.35 -24.26 -18.76
C ASP A 140 -0.87 -23.37 -19.10
N ASP A 141 -1.27 -22.46 -18.22
CA ASP A 141 -2.38 -21.52 -18.41
C ASP A 141 -1.88 -20.06 -18.54
N GLN A 142 -1.29 -19.76 -19.66
CA GLN A 142 -0.81 -18.39 -19.95
C GLN A 142 -1.94 -17.35 -19.88
N GLY A 143 -3.20 -17.74 -20.11
CA GLY A 143 -4.35 -16.85 -19.97
C GLY A 143 -4.66 -16.45 -18.50
N GLY A 144 -4.21 -17.28 -17.55
CA GLY A 144 -4.33 -17.01 -16.11
C GLY A 144 -3.20 -16.19 -15.54
N GLN A 145 -2.09 -16.04 -16.26
CA GLN A 145 -0.95 -15.25 -15.84
C GLN A 145 -1.21 -13.75 -16.01
N GLU A 146 -0.55 -12.95 -15.17
CA GLU A 146 -0.64 -11.49 -15.15
C GLU A 146 0.76 -10.88 -15.18
N GLN A 147 0.80 -9.57 -15.44
CA GLN A 147 1.99 -8.73 -15.28
C GLN A 147 1.68 -7.55 -14.38
N TYR A 148 2.73 -7.03 -13.78
CA TYR A 148 2.74 -5.72 -13.13
C TYR A 148 3.36 -4.69 -14.07
N ALA A 149 2.80 -3.48 -14.12
CA ALA A 149 3.39 -2.36 -14.82
C ALA A 149 3.53 -1.15 -13.89
N ILE A 150 4.66 -0.45 -14.00
CA ILE A 150 4.91 0.79 -13.28
C ILE A 150 5.13 1.89 -14.31
N TYR A 151 4.13 2.78 -14.45
CA TYR A 151 4.21 3.98 -15.29
C TYR A 151 4.67 5.14 -14.41
N TYR A 152 5.79 5.77 -14.75
CA TYR A 152 6.38 6.81 -13.89
C TYR A 152 6.92 7.99 -14.69
N ARG A 153 6.83 9.20 -14.14
CA ARG A 153 7.44 10.41 -14.70
C ARG A 153 8.95 10.36 -14.52
N THR A 154 9.68 10.47 -15.62
CA THR A 154 11.15 10.43 -15.60
C THR A 154 11.77 11.66 -14.91
N ALA A 155 11.00 12.74 -14.76
CA ALA A 155 11.40 13.91 -13.98
C ALA A 155 11.32 13.71 -12.46
N ARG A 156 10.64 12.64 -11.99
CA ARG A 156 10.44 12.33 -10.56
C ARG A 156 11.10 11.06 -10.10
N PHE A 157 11.22 10.09 -11.01
CA PHE A 157 11.77 8.79 -10.72
C PHE A 157 12.75 8.34 -11.78
N GLN A 158 13.78 7.63 -11.35
CA GLN A 158 14.68 6.89 -12.21
C GLN A 158 14.65 5.43 -11.79
N ALA A 159 14.22 4.53 -12.68
CA ALA A 159 14.29 3.09 -12.45
C ALA A 159 15.75 2.61 -12.52
N ASP A 160 16.14 1.74 -11.60
CA ASP A 160 17.46 1.14 -11.56
C ASP A 160 17.40 -0.35 -11.97
N SER A 161 16.55 -1.15 -11.29
CA SER A 161 16.37 -2.58 -11.57
C SER A 161 14.98 -3.05 -11.16
N ALA A 162 14.52 -4.14 -11.79
CA ALA A 162 13.27 -4.79 -11.43
C ALA A 162 13.32 -6.29 -11.75
N TRP A 163 12.73 -7.11 -10.87
CA TRP A 163 12.63 -8.56 -11.05
C TRP A 163 11.49 -9.14 -10.22
N LEU A 164 10.94 -10.27 -10.63
CA LEU A 164 10.00 -11.03 -9.80
C LEU A 164 10.74 -11.72 -8.65
N HIS A 165 10.12 -11.75 -7.49
CA HIS A 165 10.62 -12.51 -6.34
C HIS A 165 10.77 -13.99 -6.72
N ASN A 166 11.89 -14.60 -6.36
CA ASN A 166 12.08 -16.03 -6.60
C ASN A 166 11.40 -16.84 -5.49
N ASP A 167 10.23 -17.36 -5.78
CA ASP A 167 9.40 -18.16 -4.87
C ASP A 167 9.51 -19.68 -5.12
N SER A 168 10.41 -20.11 -5.99
CA SER A 168 10.51 -21.51 -6.48
C SER A 168 10.75 -22.58 -5.41
N GLU A 169 11.22 -22.22 -4.20
CA GLU A 169 11.46 -23.15 -3.10
C GLU A 169 10.21 -23.36 -2.23
N LEU A 170 9.41 -22.32 -2.02
CA LEU A 170 8.30 -22.32 -1.07
C LEU A 170 6.93 -22.25 -1.75
N ASP A 171 6.86 -21.73 -2.98
CA ASP A 171 5.64 -21.61 -3.80
C ASP A 171 4.47 -20.98 -3.01
N GLN A 172 4.78 -19.81 -2.35
CA GLN A 172 3.87 -19.15 -1.42
C GLN A 172 2.90 -18.19 -2.12
N PHE A 173 3.28 -17.69 -3.32
CA PHE A 173 2.51 -16.71 -4.05
C PHE A 173 1.82 -17.31 -5.29
N GLN A 174 0.58 -16.92 -5.53
CA GLN A 174 -0.09 -17.21 -6.80
C GLN A 174 0.56 -16.46 -7.95
N ARG A 175 0.99 -15.23 -7.67
CA ARG A 175 1.75 -14.33 -8.55
C ARG A 175 2.89 -13.76 -7.74
N GLU A 176 4.10 -14.00 -8.18
CA GLU A 176 5.31 -13.56 -7.49
C GLU A 176 5.34 -12.02 -7.42
N PRO A 177 5.64 -11.44 -6.25
CA PRO A 177 5.79 -9.99 -6.11
C PRO A 177 6.86 -9.42 -7.04
N LEU A 178 6.59 -8.27 -7.67
CA LEU A 178 7.60 -7.51 -8.41
C LEU A 178 8.39 -6.63 -7.44
N ILE A 179 9.69 -6.84 -7.36
CA ILE A 179 10.63 -5.98 -6.63
C ILE A 179 11.24 -5.01 -7.65
N SER A 180 11.16 -3.71 -7.38
CA SER A 180 11.68 -2.68 -8.26
C SER A 180 12.39 -1.58 -7.48
N ASN A 181 13.62 -1.26 -7.89
CA ASN A 181 14.44 -0.22 -7.28
C ASN A 181 14.32 1.06 -8.08
N PHE A 182 14.06 2.16 -7.38
CA PHE A 182 13.93 3.47 -7.96
C PHE A 182 14.72 4.52 -7.16
N LYS A 183 15.17 5.54 -7.86
CA LYS A 183 15.65 6.78 -7.27
C LYS A 183 14.55 7.83 -7.32
N LEU A 184 14.25 8.43 -6.18
CA LEU A 184 13.38 9.58 -6.05
C LEU A 184 14.17 10.84 -6.39
N LEU A 185 13.62 11.71 -7.23
CA LEU A 185 14.27 12.93 -7.69
C LEU A 185 13.55 14.18 -7.18
N SER A 186 14.33 15.18 -6.76
CA SER A 186 13.82 16.52 -6.49
C SER A 186 13.38 17.24 -7.77
N ASN A 187 12.80 18.42 -7.62
CA ASN A 187 12.38 19.28 -8.75
C ASN A 187 13.52 19.69 -9.69
N ASN A 188 14.76 19.72 -9.22
CA ASN A 188 15.93 20.05 -10.02
C ASN A 188 16.70 18.82 -10.52
N GLY A 189 16.18 17.59 -10.28
CA GLY A 189 16.77 16.33 -10.71
C GLY A 189 17.86 15.77 -9.78
N THR A 190 18.03 16.33 -8.57
CA THR A 190 18.91 15.74 -7.57
C THR A 190 18.31 14.43 -7.05
N VAL A 191 19.12 13.39 -6.92
CA VAL A 191 18.70 12.15 -6.25
C VAL A 191 18.54 12.42 -4.77
N LEU A 192 17.35 12.17 -4.26
CA LEU A 192 16.96 12.38 -2.86
C LEU A 192 17.04 11.09 -2.06
N GLU A 193 16.56 9.98 -2.63
CA GLU A 193 16.42 8.71 -1.96
C GLU A 193 16.46 7.57 -2.96
N ASP A 194 16.98 6.43 -2.54
CA ASP A 194 16.77 5.15 -3.19
C ASP A 194 15.56 4.47 -2.52
N ILE A 195 14.56 4.03 -3.28
CA ILE A 195 13.33 3.45 -2.75
C ILE A 195 13.04 2.13 -3.46
N VAL A 196 12.62 1.15 -2.69
CA VAL A 196 12.20 -0.16 -3.20
C VAL A 196 10.70 -0.27 -3.17
N PHE A 197 10.09 -0.51 -4.33
CA PHE A 197 8.68 -0.85 -4.41
C PHE A 197 8.51 -2.37 -4.57
N ILE A 198 7.72 -2.98 -3.71
CA ILE A 198 7.30 -4.38 -3.80
C ILE A 198 5.82 -4.40 -4.19
N THR A 199 5.57 -4.69 -5.46
CA THR A 199 4.20 -4.72 -5.99
C THR A 199 3.60 -6.10 -5.85
N VAL A 200 2.35 -6.17 -5.37
CA VAL A 200 1.66 -7.43 -5.13
C VAL A 200 0.25 -7.43 -5.72
N HIS A 201 -0.21 -8.62 -6.10
CA HIS A 201 -1.61 -8.94 -6.30
C HIS A 201 -1.85 -10.35 -5.77
N THR A 202 -2.32 -10.43 -4.53
CA THR A 202 -2.52 -11.71 -3.86
C THR A 202 -3.74 -12.45 -4.40
N LYS A 203 -3.75 -13.77 -4.24
CA LYS A 203 -4.93 -14.57 -4.56
C LYS A 203 -5.99 -14.38 -3.46
N PRO A 204 -7.23 -13.98 -3.79
CA PRO A 204 -8.28 -13.76 -2.80
C PRO A 204 -8.44 -14.92 -1.80
N ALA A 205 -8.47 -16.17 -2.28
CA ALA A 205 -8.63 -17.34 -1.42
C ALA A 205 -7.40 -17.69 -0.55
N ASN A 206 -6.27 -17.01 -0.76
CA ASN A 206 -5.01 -17.20 -0.03
C ASN A 206 -4.43 -15.90 0.53
N ALA A 207 -5.22 -14.83 0.54
CA ALA A 207 -4.79 -13.48 0.84
C ALA A 207 -4.00 -13.35 2.16
N VAL A 208 -4.47 -14.02 3.23
CA VAL A 208 -3.79 -14.00 4.54
C VAL A 208 -2.39 -14.61 4.47
N ASN A 209 -2.25 -15.78 3.81
CA ASN A 209 -0.95 -16.46 3.74
C ASN A 209 0.04 -15.71 2.83
N GLU A 210 -0.44 -15.20 1.68
CA GLU A 210 0.40 -14.43 0.78
C GLU A 210 0.82 -13.10 1.42
N THR A 211 -0.09 -12.43 2.15
CA THR A 211 0.25 -11.24 2.94
C THR A 211 1.28 -11.56 4.03
N ALA A 212 1.16 -12.71 4.71
CA ALA A 212 2.14 -13.15 5.69
C ALA A 212 3.53 -13.38 5.05
N ALA A 213 3.57 -13.96 3.85
CA ALA A 213 4.80 -14.26 3.13
C ALA A 213 5.57 -12.99 2.70
N LEU A 214 4.88 -11.85 2.55
CA LEU A 214 5.53 -10.57 2.19
C LEU A 214 6.58 -10.12 3.22
N HIS A 215 6.39 -10.45 4.51
CA HIS A 215 7.42 -10.20 5.52
C HIS A 215 8.74 -10.89 5.14
N ASN A 216 8.69 -12.15 4.69
CA ASN A 216 9.88 -12.89 4.27
C ASN A 216 10.53 -12.28 3.02
N VAL A 217 9.72 -11.72 2.10
CA VAL A 217 10.25 -11.01 0.92
C VAL A 217 11.05 -9.78 1.35
N VAL A 218 10.51 -8.97 2.26
CA VAL A 218 11.18 -7.78 2.83
C VAL A 218 12.49 -8.19 3.52
N GLU A 219 12.44 -9.16 4.42
CA GLU A 219 13.63 -9.61 5.16
C GLU A 219 14.69 -10.22 4.22
N THR A 220 14.27 -10.97 3.21
CA THR A 220 15.20 -11.50 2.19
C THR A 220 15.86 -10.37 1.40
N TYR A 221 15.10 -9.32 1.06
CA TYR A 221 15.65 -8.15 0.39
C TYR A 221 16.66 -7.44 1.27
N LYS A 222 16.33 -7.11 2.52
CA LYS A 222 17.19 -6.41 3.49
C LYS A 222 18.51 -7.15 3.77
N VAL A 223 18.49 -8.49 3.79
CA VAL A 223 19.73 -9.28 3.96
C VAL A 223 20.69 -9.13 2.77
N ASN A 224 20.17 -8.90 1.56
CA ASN A 224 20.95 -8.86 0.32
C ASN A 224 21.19 -7.45 -0.21
N SER A 225 20.64 -6.42 0.45
CA SER A 225 20.75 -5.01 0.06
C SER A 225 21.12 -4.14 1.27
N THR A 226 21.73 -2.99 0.99
CA THR A 226 21.89 -1.93 1.99
C THR A 226 20.70 -0.98 2.03
N GLU A 227 19.80 -1.09 1.05
CA GLU A 227 18.60 -0.30 0.97
C GLU A 227 17.52 -0.88 1.88
N SER A 228 16.91 -0.03 2.70
CA SER A 228 15.89 -0.39 3.68
C SER A 228 14.57 0.36 3.49
N ASP A 229 14.53 1.37 2.62
CA ASP A 229 13.34 2.14 2.30
C ASP A 229 12.44 1.36 1.35
N ILE A 230 11.53 0.57 1.94
CA ILE A 230 10.69 -0.39 1.22
C ILE A 230 9.22 0.01 1.34
N VAL A 231 8.54 0.09 0.19
CA VAL A 231 7.10 0.32 0.07
C VAL A 231 6.46 -0.87 -0.61
N LEU A 232 5.63 -1.61 0.14
CA LEU A 232 4.78 -2.65 -0.43
C LEU A 232 3.44 -2.03 -0.83
N LEU A 233 2.99 -2.28 -2.05
CA LEU A 233 1.74 -1.73 -2.54
C LEU A 233 1.08 -2.64 -3.58
N GLY A 234 -0.23 -2.57 -3.68
CA GLY A 234 -1.00 -3.37 -4.63
C GLY A 234 -2.33 -3.83 -4.06
N ASP A 235 -2.93 -4.79 -4.74
CA ASP A 235 -4.13 -5.48 -4.30
C ASP A 235 -3.76 -6.67 -3.41
N PHE A 236 -3.89 -6.47 -2.11
CA PHE A 236 -3.64 -7.49 -1.09
C PHE A 236 -4.83 -8.43 -0.91
N ASN A 237 -6.01 -8.10 -1.43
CA ASN A 237 -7.25 -8.83 -1.16
C ASN A 237 -7.49 -9.11 0.34
N ALA A 238 -6.80 -8.37 1.22
CA ALA A 238 -6.69 -8.66 2.65
C ALA A 238 -7.76 -7.91 3.46
N ASP A 239 -9.04 -8.24 3.19
CA ASP A 239 -10.19 -7.70 3.93
C ASP A 239 -11.47 -8.51 3.62
N CYS A 240 -12.57 -8.11 4.22
CA CYS A 240 -13.92 -8.62 4.04
C CYS A 240 -14.01 -10.16 4.21
N SER A 241 -14.39 -10.87 3.14
CA SER A 241 -14.53 -12.34 3.17
C SER A 241 -13.21 -13.09 2.99
N TYR A 242 -12.14 -12.41 2.61
CA TYR A 242 -10.86 -13.03 2.30
C TYR A 242 -9.87 -13.01 3.47
N ALA A 243 -10.00 -12.02 4.36
CA ALA A 243 -9.17 -11.90 5.56
C ALA A 243 -9.92 -11.16 6.67
N SER A 244 -9.93 -11.72 7.86
CA SER A 244 -10.43 -11.00 9.03
C SER A 244 -9.34 -10.14 9.66
N THR A 245 -9.74 -9.02 10.28
CA THR A 245 -8.81 -8.19 11.06
C THR A 245 -8.08 -8.99 12.14
N TYR A 246 -8.73 -10.02 12.72
CA TYR A 246 -8.08 -10.90 13.70
C TYR A 246 -6.92 -11.69 13.08
N GLU A 247 -7.10 -12.27 11.89
CA GLU A 247 -6.05 -13.02 11.20
C GLU A 247 -4.90 -12.09 10.80
N LEU A 248 -5.22 -10.92 10.24
CA LEU A 248 -4.22 -9.95 9.83
C LEU A 248 -3.36 -9.47 11.00
N ASN A 249 -3.97 -9.20 12.16
CA ASN A 249 -3.25 -8.74 13.36
C ASN A 249 -2.32 -9.79 13.98
N GLN A 250 -2.30 -11.03 13.48
CA GLN A 250 -1.34 -12.07 13.89
C GLN A 250 -0.11 -12.12 12.98
N LEU A 251 -0.10 -11.37 11.87
CA LEU A 251 0.97 -11.42 10.90
C LEU A 251 2.18 -10.57 11.33
N GLU A 252 3.39 -11.07 11.07
CA GLU A 252 4.64 -10.34 11.35
C GLU A 252 4.69 -8.99 10.61
N ILE A 253 4.09 -8.88 9.43
CA ILE A 253 4.01 -7.63 8.67
C ILE A 253 3.05 -6.59 9.32
N ARG A 254 2.38 -6.94 10.42
CA ARG A 254 1.58 -6.02 11.25
C ARG A 254 2.30 -5.57 12.51
N ASN A 255 3.55 -5.96 12.70
CA ASN A 255 4.34 -5.46 13.83
C ASN A 255 4.69 -3.96 13.65
N PRO A 256 5.13 -3.25 14.70
CA PRO A 256 5.41 -1.81 14.64
C PRO A 256 6.51 -1.37 13.67
N ASP A 257 7.29 -2.30 13.09
CA ASP A 257 8.30 -1.99 12.09
C ASP A 257 7.68 -1.72 10.70
N TYR A 258 6.35 -1.88 10.58
CA TYR A 258 5.61 -1.63 9.35
C TYR A 258 4.49 -0.62 9.57
N LEU A 259 4.50 0.44 8.79
CA LEU A 259 3.44 1.43 8.74
C LEU A 259 2.40 1.03 7.69
N TRP A 260 1.21 0.65 8.14
CA TRP A 260 0.07 0.42 7.27
C TRP A 260 -0.63 1.76 6.97
N VAL A 261 -0.27 2.37 5.84
CA VAL A 261 -0.78 3.68 5.41
C VAL A 261 -2.29 3.65 5.18
N VAL A 262 -2.78 2.57 4.56
CA VAL A 262 -4.21 2.37 4.27
C VAL A 262 -4.83 1.55 5.41
N PRO A 263 -5.70 2.15 6.25
CA PRO A 263 -6.32 1.45 7.37
C PRO A 263 -7.34 0.41 6.90
N ASP A 264 -7.68 -0.53 7.79
CA ASP A 264 -8.68 -1.57 7.52
C ASP A 264 -10.10 -1.01 7.31
N SER A 265 -10.35 0.22 7.73
CA SER A 265 -11.62 0.93 7.50
C SER A 265 -11.73 1.61 6.14
N ALA A 266 -10.66 1.63 5.34
CA ALA A 266 -10.71 2.21 4.01
C ALA A 266 -11.61 1.38 3.09
N ASP A 267 -12.24 2.06 2.12
CA ASP A 267 -12.97 1.39 1.05
C ASP A 267 -12.28 1.71 -0.27
N THR A 268 -11.63 0.72 -0.85
CA THR A 268 -10.89 0.84 -2.12
C THR A 268 -11.64 0.23 -3.30
N THR A 269 -12.86 -0.28 -3.08
CA THR A 269 -13.66 -0.97 -4.11
C THR A 269 -14.64 -0.04 -4.80
N PHE A 270 -14.74 -0.14 -6.14
CA PHE A 270 -15.79 0.55 -6.93
C PHE A 270 -17.07 -0.30 -6.90
N SER A 271 -17.82 -0.21 -5.81
CA SER A 271 -19.04 -0.97 -5.60
C SER A 271 -19.97 -0.25 -4.64
N GLU A 272 -21.28 -0.30 -4.90
CA GLU A 272 -22.28 0.21 -3.95
C GLU A 272 -22.54 -0.74 -2.77
N ASN A 273 -22.15 -2.02 -2.90
CA ASN A 273 -22.49 -3.09 -1.95
C ASN A 273 -21.28 -3.70 -1.26
N THR A 274 -20.07 -3.38 -1.70
CA THR A 274 -18.82 -3.89 -1.16
C THR A 274 -17.97 -2.70 -0.73
N HIS A 275 -17.53 -2.73 0.52
CA HIS A 275 -16.69 -1.68 1.12
C HIS A 275 -15.51 -2.37 1.78
N CYS A 276 -14.46 -2.63 1.01
CA CYS A 276 -13.32 -3.41 1.45
C CYS A 276 -12.01 -2.68 1.17
N ALA A 277 -11.06 -2.82 2.08
CA ALA A 277 -9.73 -2.29 1.94
C ALA A 277 -8.82 -3.36 1.29
N TYR A 278 -9.03 -3.64 0.01
CA TYR A 278 -8.22 -4.62 -0.72
C TYR A 278 -6.87 -4.05 -1.13
N ASP A 279 -6.86 -2.81 -1.60
CA ASP A 279 -5.65 -2.15 -2.06
C ASP A 279 -4.93 -1.50 -0.87
N ARG A 280 -3.67 -1.84 -0.68
CA ARG A 280 -2.88 -1.44 0.48
C ARG A 280 -1.59 -0.75 0.08
N VAL A 281 -1.11 0.08 0.99
CA VAL A 281 0.25 0.62 1.01
C VAL A 281 0.80 0.34 2.40
N VAL A 282 1.94 -0.33 2.45
CA VAL A 282 2.65 -0.67 3.69
C VAL A 282 4.11 -0.25 3.54
N MET A 283 4.63 0.50 4.49
CA MET A 283 6.00 1.01 4.45
C MET A 283 6.82 0.43 5.60
N THR A 284 8.11 0.25 5.40
CA THR A 284 9.02 0.05 6.50
C THR A 284 9.22 1.38 7.25
N SER A 285 9.61 1.32 8.54
CA SER A 285 9.86 2.54 9.32
C SER A 285 10.96 3.43 8.74
N ASP A 286 11.78 2.89 7.85
CA ASP A 286 12.91 3.62 7.24
C ASP A 286 12.47 4.60 6.12
N VAL A 287 11.21 4.51 5.63
CA VAL A 287 10.63 5.42 4.62
C VAL A 287 10.00 6.66 5.26
N ASP A 288 9.74 6.65 6.55
CA ASP A 288 8.93 7.65 7.25
C ASP A 288 9.47 9.10 7.17
N GLY A 289 10.77 9.26 6.99
CA GLY A 289 11.36 10.59 6.82
C GLY A 289 10.77 11.41 5.65
N ARG A 290 10.25 10.74 4.60
CA ARG A 290 9.62 11.41 3.44
C ARG A 290 8.12 11.26 3.38
N PHE A 291 7.58 10.21 3.99
CA PHE A 291 6.13 10.07 4.14
C PHE A 291 5.65 10.91 5.34
N PHE A 292 4.75 11.83 5.09
CA PHE A 292 4.21 12.77 6.07
C PHE A 292 2.69 12.60 6.30
N GLY A 293 2.19 11.38 6.18
CA GLY A 293 0.80 11.03 6.51
C GLY A 293 -0.23 11.30 5.41
N ARG A 294 0.16 11.86 4.25
CA ARG A 294 -0.80 12.21 3.19
C ARG A 294 -1.03 11.05 2.22
N TRP A 295 -2.23 10.53 2.22
CA TRP A 295 -2.70 9.45 1.35
C TRP A 295 -4.19 9.60 1.05
N GLY A 296 -4.72 8.79 0.13
CA GLY A 296 -6.15 8.77 -0.15
C GLY A 296 -6.58 7.72 -1.16
N VAL A 297 -7.90 7.57 -1.29
CA VAL A 297 -8.56 6.76 -2.33
C VAL A 297 -9.12 7.71 -3.37
N ASP A 298 -8.70 7.57 -4.63
CA ASP A 298 -9.18 8.43 -5.72
C ASP A 298 -10.51 7.93 -6.27
N ARG A 299 -11.59 8.48 -5.76
CA ARG A 299 -12.95 8.14 -6.15
C ARG A 299 -13.44 8.86 -7.42
N ASN A 300 -12.56 9.58 -8.10
CA ASN A 300 -12.91 10.30 -9.33
C ASN A 300 -12.74 9.37 -10.56
N MET A 301 -13.56 8.33 -10.60
CA MET A 301 -13.71 7.36 -11.68
C MET A 301 -15.19 7.21 -11.98
N SER A 302 -15.56 7.20 -13.27
CA SER A 302 -16.97 7.33 -13.69
C SER A 302 -17.65 5.99 -13.95
N ASP A 303 -16.91 4.92 -14.27
CA ASP A 303 -17.49 3.67 -14.75
C ASP A 303 -16.74 2.44 -14.23
N SER A 304 -17.48 1.40 -13.87
CA SER A 304 -17.00 0.07 -13.53
C SER A 304 -16.31 -0.66 -14.72
N ASP A 305 -16.49 -0.20 -15.95
CA ASP A 305 -15.76 -0.68 -17.12
C ASP A 305 -14.26 -0.34 -17.04
N VAL A 306 -13.92 0.75 -16.31
CA VAL A 306 -12.54 1.13 -16.01
C VAL A 306 -11.92 0.15 -15.03
N SER A 307 -12.53 0.00 -13.85
CA SER A 307 -12.16 -1.01 -12.84
C SER A 307 -13.26 -1.19 -11.81
N ASP A 308 -13.19 -2.28 -11.02
CA ASP A 308 -13.94 -2.49 -9.78
C ASP A 308 -13.14 -2.10 -8.51
N HIS A 309 -11.96 -1.51 -8.69
CA HIS A 309 -11.14 -0.89 -7.66
C HIS A 309 -11.02 0.62 -7.91
N PHE A 310 -10.71 1.37 -6.86
CA PHE A 310 -10.25 2.75 -6.97
C PHE A 310 -8.72 2.81 -6.84
N PRO A 311 -8.04 3.75 -7.52
CA PRO A 311 -6.64 4.02 -7.24
C PRO A 311 -6.43 4.45 -5.77
N VAL A 312 -5.43 3.89 -5.12
CA VAL A 312 -4.98 4.29 -3.78
C VAL A 312 -3.64 4.99 -3.92
N TRP A 313 -3.51 6.18 -3.37
CA TRP A 313 -2.33 7.02 -3.54
C TRP A 313 -1.76 7.51 -2.21
N PHE A 314 -0.48 7.86 -2.23
CA PHE A 314 0.24 8.54 -1.15
C PHE A 314 1.25 9.51 -1.74
N ASP A 315 1.70 10.45 -0.91
CA ASP A 315 2.68 11.47 -1.27
C ASP A 315 3.98 11.29 -0.50
N LEU A 316 5.10 11.40 -1.20
CA LEU A 316 6.43 11.53 -0.61
C LEU A 316 6.97 12.94 -0.83
N ASP A 317 7.58 13.53 0.19
CA ASP A 317 8.23 14.82 0.13
C ASP A 317 9.47 14.77 -0.78
N ILE A 318 9.56 15.70 -1.74
CA ILE A 318 10.69 15.83 -2.66
C ILE A 318 11.52 17.09 -2.43
N SER A 319 11.34 17.74 -1.30
CA SER A 319 12.22 18.86 -0.90
C SER A 319 13.62 18.34 -0.53
N GLU A 320 14.63 19.18 -0.75
CA GLU A 320 16.01 18.84 -0.40
C GLU A 320 16.29 19.00 1.11
N ASP A 321 15.41 19.66 1.84
CA ASP A 321 15.59 20.04 3.25
C ASP A 321 15.08 19.01 4.27
N VAL A 322 14.56 17.86 3.83
CA VAL A 322 13.92 16.84 4.73
C VAL A 322 14.94 16.12 5.64
N LEU A 323 16.24 16.23 5.35
CA LEU A 323 17.30 15.50 6.06
C LEU A 323 18.12 16.36 7.05
N GLU A 324 17.69 17.57 7.38
CA GLU A 324 18.25 18.39 8.45
C GLU A 324 17.35 18.30 9.71
#